data_8a9791e20426c8bd9d9277fff19846f5
#
_entry.id   8a9791e20426c8bd9d9277fff19846f5
#
_cell.length_a   1.000
_cell.length_b   1.000
_cell.length_c   1.000
_cell.angle_alpha   90.00
_cell.angle_beta   90.00
_cell.angle_gamma   90.00
#
_symmetry.space_group_name_H-M   'P 1'
#
loop_
_entity.id
_entity.type
_entity.pdbx_description
1 polymer ?
#
loop_
_entity_poly.entity_id
_entity_poly.type
_entity_poly.pdbx_seq_one_letter_code
_entity_poly.pdbx_strand_id
1 'polypeptide(L)'
;MNDFRTSQNIYVVGLSIHTSKISAREELWHVFNNLPDKEAFCKQMKIEGLVPLATCNRLEWLLLAQDVGFFRSWLQQFVQQQVLYVHENQSAINHLIHVACGLDSAVLGESPIFGQIRYALDVAKKVGWPVKQLEGLMQNSFAQVKKIRFNSGLNEQGYSLIKAIEHAMRQVFSDFSCCRLLIIGAGSMGTMCLERLVDKFRCVRVINRSLGPLMTVKSQFDVEIMQMEELEQSLHWADAIICATASAKPFILHQHLAESSGLKVIVDLSVPRNVDPLISNIDDVFLFDMDAVCGIFEKIQVQRKEVLVHASQLVRQAAIRVYQQWLVASRSKIITDFRNQMVILKKQSLAHILQSVRLGQDLSEVLDVEMERLMNQLLHEPTCFLRKLVQLDDECFSQEQSSVKEYCDEAIN
;
A
#
# COMPACT_ATOMS: atom_id res chain seq x y z
N MET A 1 23.48 18.41 25.65
CA MET A 1 22.09 18.07 25.98
C MET A 1 21.40 17.76 24.67
N ASN A 2 21.50 16.53 24.18
CA ASN A 2 20.80 16.12 22.98
C ASN A 2 19.37 15.70 23.37
N ASP A 3 18.43 16.36 22.77
CA ASP A 3 16.99 16.18 22.97
C ASP A 3 16.58 14.75 22.58
N PHE A 4 16.40 13.86 23.57
CA PHE A 4 15.92 12.47 23.38
C PHE A 4 14.44 12.39 22.94
N ARG A 5 13.85 13.50 22.49
CA ARG A 5 12.43 13.68 22.19
C ARG A 5 12.10 13.83 20.72
N THR A 6 12.77 13.18 19.84
CA THR A 6 12.26 13.14 18.44
C THR A 6 11.86 11.73 18.08
N SER A 7 10.74 11.26 18.65
CA SER A 7 10.07 10.07 18.13
C SER A 7 9.56 10.38 16.72
N GLN A 8 10.20 9.80 15.73
CA GLN A 8 9.69 9.81 14.36
C GLN A 8 8.35 9.07 14.34
N ASN A 9 7.36 9.65 13.70
CA ASN A 9 6.06 9.03 13.49
C ASN A 9 5.92 8.57 12.05
N ILE A 10 5.18 7.50 11.87
CA ILE A 10 4.82 6.96 10.56
C ILE A 10 3.48 7.58 10.18
N TYR A 11 3.39 8.13 8.96
CA TYR A 11 2.14 8.67 8.45
C TYR A 11 1.80 8.05 7.09
N VAL A 12 0.52 7.87 6.84
CA VAL A 12 -0.03 7.75 5.49
C VAL A 12 -0.95 8.93 5.26
N VAL A 13 -0.63 9.75 4.26
CA VAL A 13 -1.44 10.90 3.85
C VAL A 13 -1.91 10.65 2.43
N GLY A 14 -3.17 10.90 2.13
CA GLY A 14 -3.62 10.65 0.77
C GLY A 14 -5.04 11.04 0.44
N LEU A 15 -5.37 10.69 -0.79
CA LEU A 15 -6.67 10.80 -1.43
C LEU A 15 -7.05 9.45 -2.04
N SER A 16 -8.33 9.09 -1.98
CA SER A 16 -8.87 7.91 -2.65
C SER A 16 -10.08 8.27 -3.51
N ILE A 17 -10.60 7.28 -4.23
CA ILE A 17 -11.84 7.42 -5.00
C ILE A 17 -13.03 7.85 -4.12
N HIS A 18 -12.97 7.52 -2.82
CA HIS A 18 -14.01 7.87 -1.86
C HIS A 18 -13.93 9.33 -1.36
N THR A 19 -12.76 9.96 -1.53
CA THR A 19 -12.50 11.31 -0.98
C THR A 19 -12.19 12.34 -2.05
N SER A 20 -12.00 11.94 -3.32
CA SER A 20 -11.56 12.84 -4.38
C SER A 20 -11.97 12.39 -5.78
N LYS A 21 -12.09 13.35 -6.69
CA LYS A 21 -12.24 13.10 -8.13
C LYS A 21 -10.89 12.66 -8.73
N ILE A 22 -10.94 11.88 -9.82
CA ILE A 22 -9.74 11.39 -10.51
C ILE A 22 -8.85 12.54 -10.99
N SER A 23 -9.45 13.60 -11.56
CA SER A 23 -8.73 14.78 -12.05
C SER A 23 -7.86 15.46 -10.99
N ALA A 24 -8.37 15.55 -9.74
CA ALA A 24 -7.61 16.13 -8.63
C ALA A 24 -6.41 15.25 -8.23
N ARG A 25 -6.56 13.93 -8.31
CA ARG A 25 -5.43 13.00 -8.05
C ARG A 25 -4.37 13.08 -9.14
N GLU A 26 -4.78 13.17 -10.41
CA GLU A 26 -3.88 13.28 -11.56
C GLU A 26 -3.11 14.61 -11.53
N GLU A 27 -3.78 15.73 -11.27
CA GLU A 27 -3.15 17.05 -11.16
C GLU A 27 -2.13 17.08 -10.02
N LEU A 28 -2.52 16.64 -8.83
CA LEU A 28 -1.63 16.58 -7.67
C LEU A 28 -0.44 15.64 -7.90
N TRP A 29 -0.66 14.48 -8.53
CA TRP A 29 0.42 13.57 -8.90
C TRP A 29 1.39 14.22 -9.89
N HIS A 30 0.88 14.94 -10.89
CA HIS A 30 1.72 15.66 -11.86
C HIS A 30 2.62 16.68 -11.17
N VAL A 31 2.08 17.49 -10.26
CA VAL A 31 2.87 18.47 -9.49
C VAL A 31 3.94 17.77 -8.64
N PHE A 32 3.55 16.74 -7.89
CA PHE A 32 4.47 16.03 -7.01
C PHE A 32 5.58 15.30 -7.77
N ASN A 33 5.25 14.63 -8.87
CA ASN A 33 6.23 13.85 -9.65
C ASN A 33 7.26 14.73 -10.38
N ASN A 34 6.91 15.99 -10.66
CA ASN A 34 7.77 16.97 -11.33
C ASN A 34 8.54 17.89 -10.37
N LEU A 35 8.62 17.54 -9.09
CA LEU A 35 9.45 18.28 -8.13
C LEU A 35 10.92 18.26 -8.56
N PRO A 36 11.58 19.43 -8.70
CA PRO A 36 12.91 19.54 -9.29
C PRO A 36 14.01 18.95 -8.38
N ASP A 37 13.88 19.15 -7.07
CA ASP A 37 14.84 18.70 -6.07
C ASP A 37 14.11 18.00 -4.91
N LYS A 38 14.17 16.68 -4.90
CA LYS A 38 13.50 15.83 -3.91
C LYS A 38 14.14 15.91 -2.53
N GLU A 39 15.46 16.07 -2.47
CA GLU A 39 16.19 16.17 -1.20
C GLU A 39 15.90 17.50 -0.51
N ALA A 40 15.94 18.61 -1.25
CA ALA A 40 15.57 19.93 -0.74
C ALA A 40 14.10 19.95 -0.29
N PHE A 41 13.19 19.36 -1.07
CA PHE A 41 11.79 19.22 -0.70
C PHE A 41 11.61 18.47 0.61
N CYS A 42 12.23 17.30 0.77
CA CYS A 42 12.14 16.51 2.00
C CYS A 42 12.71 17.28 3.21
N LYS A 43 13.83 17.98 3.05
CA LYS A 43 14.40 18.84 4.10
C LYS A 43 13.44 19.96 4.50
N GLN A 44 12.83 20.66 3.52
CA GLN A 44 11.86 21.71 3.76
C GLN A 44 10.62 21.19 4.50
N MET A 45 10.12 20.02 4.11
CA MET A 45 8.94 19.36 4.72
C MET A 45 9.27 18.59 6.00
N LYS A 46 10.54 18.52 6.41
CA LYS A 46 11.04 17.75 7.56
C LYS A 46 10.70 16.26 7.48
N ILE A 47 10.79 15.69 6.28
CA ILE A 47 10.52 14.29 5.97
C ILE A 47 11.83 13.52 5.92
N GLU A 48 11.92 12.42 6.67
CA GLU A 48 13.09 11.54 6.73
C GLU A 48 12.91 10.23 5.95
N GLY A 49 11.67 9.88 5.63
CA GLY A 49 11.32 8.74 4.78
C GLY A 49 10.09 9.05 3.96
N LEU A 50 10.11 8.66 2.66
CA LEU A 50 8.98 8.92 1.76
C LEU A 50 8.87 7.84 0.68
N VAL A 51 7.68 7.26 0.56
CA VAL A 51 7.28 6.38 -0.54
C VAL A 51 5.93 6.84 -1.08
N PRO A 52 5.87 7.39 -2.32
CA PRO A 52 4.62 7.75 -2.96
C PRO A 52 3.97 6.52 -3.61
N LEU A 53 2.66 6.42 -3.51
CA LEU A 53 1.82 5.41 -4.16
C LEU A 53 0.77 6.12 -5.01
N ALA A 54 0.87 5.99 -6.32
CA ALA A 54 -0.13 6.48 -7.26
C ALA A 54 -0.73 5.30 -8.03
N THR A 55 -2.05 5.17 -7.97
CA THR A 55 -2.84 4.16 -8.68
C THR A 55 -4.11 4.80 -9.25
N CYS A 56 -4.92 4.06 -10.00
CA CYS A 56 -6.22 4.55 -10.47
C CYS A 56 -7.16 4.95 -9.31
N ASN A 57 -7.07 4.28 -8.16
CA ASN A 57 -8.01 4.43 -7.05
C ASN A 57 -7.51 5.30 -5.92
N ARG A 58 -6.19 5.57 -5.85
CA ARG A 58 -5.60 6.33 -4.74
C ARG A 58 -4.30 7.03 -5.11
N LEU A 59 -4.06 8.12 -4.42
CA LEU A 59 -2.78 8.82 -4.37
C LEU A 59 -2.40 9.00 -2.91
N GLU A 60 -1.37 8.31 -2.47
CA GLU A 60 -0.96 8.24 -1.08
C GLU A 60 0.54 8.44 -0.93
N TRP A 61 0.96 8.92 0.23
CA TRP A 61 2.36 9.02 0.64
C TRP A 61 2.55 8.36 2.00
N LEU A 62 3.37 7.32 2.03
CA LEU A 62 3.89 6.76 3.27
C LEU A 62 5.09 7.61 3.70
N LEU A 63 5.02 8.21 4.87
CA LEU A 63 5.99 9.17 5.38
C LEU A 63 6.58 8.72 6.71
N LEU A 64 7.84 9.12 6.93
CA LEU A 64 8.48 9.14 8.24
C LEU A 64 8.87 10.58 8.55
N ALA A 65 8.27 11.17 9.56
CA ALA A 65 8.47 12.56 9.96
C ALA A 65 8.18 12.75 11.45
N GLN A 66 8.63 13.86 12.03
CA GLN A 66 8.25 14.25 13.41
C GLN A 66 6.82 14.81 13.43
N ASP A 67 6.48 15.59 12.42
CA ASP A 67 5.16 16.19 12.21
C ASP A 67 4.84 16.24 10.73
N VAL A 68 3.60 15.91 10.40
CA VAL A 68 3.10 15.87 9.03
C VAL A 68 2.48 17.21 8.57
N GLY A 69 2.38 18.19 9.49
CA GLY A 69 1.67 19.45 9.27
C GLY A 69 2.18 20.24 8.05
N PHE A 70 3.49 20.33 7.87
CA PHE A 70 4.09 21.01 6.71
C PHE A 70 3.70 20.36 5.39
N PHE A 71 3.82 19.04 5.30
CA PHE A 71 3.48 18.28 4.11
C PHE A 71 1.98 18.34 3.81
N ARG A 72 1.14 18.17 4.84
CA ARG A 72 -0.32 18.31 4.72
C ARG A 72 -0.71 19.70 4.22
N SER A 73 -0.14 20.75 4.76
CA SER A 73 -0.41 22.14 4.34
C SER A 73 0.03 22.39 2.90
N TRP A 74 1.14 21.80 2.48
CA TRP A 74 1.59 21.86 1.09
C TRP A 74 0.59 21.17 0.15
N LEU A 75 0.12 19.95 0.48
CA LEU A 75 -0.88 19.23 -0.31
C LEU A 75 -2.20 20.01 -0.41
N GLN A 76 -2.64 20.65 0.69
CA GLN A 76 -3.90 21.39 0.73
C GLN A 76 -3.95 22.58 -0.25
N GLN A 77 -2.82 23.11 -0.69
CA GLN A 77 -2.77 24.18 -1.71
C GLN A 77 -3.32 23.74 -3.07
N PHE A 78 -3.25 22.43 -3.38
CA PHE A 78 -3.67 21.86 -4.66
C PHE A 78 -5.04 21.18 -4.61
N VAL A 79 -5.56 20.88 -3.42
CA VAL A 79 -6.78 20.07 -3.25
C VAL A 79 -7.86 20.81 -2.44
N GLN A 80 -8.19 22.04 -2.82
CA GLN A 80 -9.03 22.98 -2.08
C GLN A 80 -10.41 22.45 -1.62
N GLN A 81 -10.99 21.46 -2.33
CA GLN A 81 -12.32 20.90 -2.02
C GLN A 81 -12.30 19.43 -1.67
N GLN A 82 -11.12 18.82 -1.56
CA GLN A 82 -10.97 17.37 -1.33
C GLN A 82 -10.56 17.09 0.11
N VAL A 83 -11.01 15.97 0.65
CA VAL A 83 -10.67 15.57 2.02
C VAL A 83 -9.41 14.69 1.99
N LEU A 84 -8.29 15.31 2.40
CA LEU A 84 -7.06 14.55 2.70
C LEU A 84 -7.26 13.77 3.99
N TYR A 85 -7.09 12.45 3.92
CA TYR A 85 -6.99 11.64 5.14
C TYR A 85 -5.54 11.54 5.61
N VAL A 86 -5.39 11.39 6.91
CA VAL A 86 -4.10 11.19 7.58
C VAL A 86 -4.27 10.03 8.56
N HIS A 87 -3.43 9.02 8.39
CA HIS A 87 -3.28 7.93 9.35
C HIS A 87 -1.91 8.06 10.00
N GLU A 88 -1.83 7.79 11.29
CA GLU A 88 -0.60 7.95 12.07
C GLU A 88 -0.22 6.63 12.74
N ASN A 89 1.09 6.34 12.80
CA ASN A 89 1.69 5.25 13.56
C ASN A 89 1.03 3.88 13.29
N GLN A 90 0.47 3.24 14.30
CA GLN A 90 -0.22 1.96 14.15
C GLN A 90 -1.38 2.04 13.14
N SER A 91 -2.12 3.15 13.10
CA SER A 91 -3.20 3.36 12.14
C SER A 91 -2.67 3.46 10.70
N ALA A 92 -1.51 4.09 10.48
CA ALA A 92 -0.85 4.15 9.18
C ALA A 92 -0.44 2.76 8.68
N ILE A 93 0.13 1.93 9.56
CA ILE A 93 0.50 0.56 9.24
C ILE A 93 -0.75 -0.30 8.97
N ASN A 94 -1.80 -0.12 9.78
CA ASN A 94 -3.07 -0.81 9.57
C ASN A 94 -3.65 -0.47 8.20
N HIS A 95 -3.68 0.82 7.83
CA HIS A 95 -4.13 1.27 6.52
C HIS A 95 -3.26 0.67 5.39
N LEU A 96 -1.94 0.74 5.50
CA LEU A 96 -1.01 0.17 4.50
C LEU A 96 -1.27 -1.33 4.27
N ILE A 97 -1.40 -2.11 5.34
CA ILE A 97 -1.66 -3.56 5.24
C ILE A 97 -3.07 -3.81 4.69
N HIS A 98 -4.06 -3.04 5.12
CA HIS A 98 -5.45 -3.12 4.66
C HIS A 98 -5.54 -2.89 3.15
N VAL A 99 -4.91 -1.82 2.66
CA VAL A 99 -4.81 -1.52 1.23
C VAL A 99 -4.05 -2.61 0.49
N ALA A 100 -2.90 -3.06 1.01
CA ALA A 100 -2.09 -4.09 0.37
C ALA A 100 -2.79 -5.47 0.32
N CYS A 101 -3.72 -5.73 1.24
CA CYS A 101 -4.60 -6.90 1.18
C CYS A 101 -5.71 -6.76 0.13
N GLY A 102 -5.94 -5.57 -0.44
CA GLY A 102 -7.03 -5.27 -1.37
C GLY A 102 -8.39 -5.08 -0.69
N LEU A 103 -8.41 -4.80 0.62
CA LEU A 103 -9.64 -4.62 1.39
C LEU A 103 -10.25 -3.22 1.25
N ASP A 104 -9.52 -2.27 0.67
CA ASP A 104 -9.93 -0.89 0.37
C ASP A 104 -9.85 -0.59 -1.13
N SER A 105 -10.04 -1.58 -1.97
CA SER A 105 -10.09 -1.43 -3.44
C SER A 105 -11.54 -1.44 -3.91
N ALA A 106 -11.82 -0.77 -5.03
CA ALA A 106 -13.15 -0.80 -5.68
C ALA A 106 -13.60 -2.24 -5.98
N VAL A 107 -12.63 -3.12 -6.27
CA VAL A 107 -12.82 -4.57 -6.32
C VAL A 107 -12.07 -5.19 -5.15
N LEU A 108 -12.81 -5.65 -4.16
CA LEU A 108 -12.25 -6.21 -2.93
C LEU A 108 -11.38 -7.44 -3.20
N GLY A 109 -10.15 -7.42 -2.69
CA GLY A 109 -9.19 -8.53 -2.78
C GLY A 109 -8.37 -8.59 -4.06
N GLU A 110 -8.31 -7.52 -4.86
CA GLU A 110 -7.43 -7.46 -6.03
C GLU A 110 -5.97 -7.74 -5.69
N SER A 111 -5.37 -8.66 -6.45
CA SER A 111 -3.94 -8.98 -6.35
C SER A 111 -3.02 -7.86 -6.84
N PRO A 112 -3.40 -7.05 -7.85
CA PRO A 112 -2.52 -6.03 -8.43
C PRO A 112 -2.03 -4.98 -7.45
N ILE A 113 -2.86 -4.55 -6.47
CA ILE A 113 -2.48 -3.48 -5.52
C ILE A 113 -1.23 -3.83 -4.70
N PHE A 114 -1.08 -5.08 -4.26
CA PHE A 114 0.11 -5.51 -3.55
C PHE A 114 1.38 -5.39 -4.40
N GLY A 115 1.28 -5.77 -5.68
CA GLY A 115 2.36 -5.58 -6.66
C GLY A 115 2.68 -4.11 -6.90
N GLN A 116 1.66 -3.25 -6.99
CA GLN A 116 1.82 -1.81 -7.18
C GLN A 116 2.52 -1.14 -5.99
N ILE A 117 2.19 -1.52 -4.75
CA ILE A 117 2.86 -0.99 -3.55
C ILE A 117 4.34 -1.42 -3.51
N ARG A 118 4.65 -2.67 -3.87
CA ARG A 118 6.05 -3.12 -3.98
C ARG A 118 6.80 -2.34 -5.06
N TYR A 119 6.20 -2.19 -6.23
CA TYR A 119 6.77 -1.42 -7.32
C TYR A 119 6.99 0.04 -6.95
N ALA A 120 6.05 0.66 -6.21
CA ALA A 120 6.18 2.03 -5.72
C ALA A 120 7.43 2.21 -4.82
N LEU A 121 7.73 1.25 -3.95
CA LEU A 121 8.95 1.26 -3.14
C LEU A 121 10.21 1.18 -4.03
N ASP A 122 10.22 0.30 -5.03
CA ASP A 122 11.37 0.14 -5.93
C ASP A 122 11.58 1.38 -6.80
N VAL A 123 10.50 2.01 -7.28
CA VAL A 123 10.56 3.28 -8.01
C VAL A 123 11.05 4.40 -7.11
N ALA A 124 10.53 4.52 -5.88
CA ALA A 124 10.96 5.53 -4.93
C ALA A 124 12.47 5.49 -4.69
N LYS A 125 13.05 4.29 -4.55
CA LYS A 125 14.50 4.09 -4.45
C LYS A 125 15.25 4.59 -5.69
N LYS A 126 14.80 4.19 -6.88
CA LYS A 126 15.46 4.55 -8.16
C LYS A 126 15.43 6.04 -8.42
N VAL A 127 14.34 6.71 -8.02
CA VAL A 127 14.13 8.15 -8.25
C VAL A 127 14.82 9.01 -7.19
N GLY A 128 15.33 8.41 -6.10
CA GLY A 128 16.11 9.10 -5.07
C GLY A 128 15.30 9.63 -3.89
N TRP A 129 14.09 9.10 -3.64
CA TRP A 129 13.38 9.41 -2.39
C TRP A 129 14.07 8.76 -1.18
N PRO A 130 14.01 9.37 0.02
CA PRO A 130 14.60 8.81 1.24
C PRO A 130 13.77 7.64 1.76
N VAL A 131 14.06 6.41 1.32
CA VAL A 131 13.26 5.22 1.65
C VAL A 131 13.89 4.31 2.71
N LYS A 132 15.20 4.49 2.99
CA LYS A 132 16.02 3.55 3.78
C LYS A 132 15.40 3.15 5.12
N GLN A 133 14.81 4.10 5.83
CA GLN A 133 14.21 3.87 7.15
C GLN A 133 12.83 3.19 7.06
N LEU A 134 12.14 3.30 5.91
CA LEU A 134 10.84 2.67 5.65
C LEU A 134 10.95 1.26 5.08
N GLU A 135 12.12 0.86 4.55
CA GLU A 135 12.29 -0.45 3.91
C GLU A 135 11.95 -1.62 4.83
N GLY A 136 12.51 -1.64 6.03
CA GLY A 136 12.25 -2.69 7.01
C GLY A 136 10.78 -2.78 7.41
N LEU A 137 10.12 -1.63 7.61
CA LEU A 137 8.70 -1.53 7.89
C LEU A 137 7.87 -2.13 6.76
N MET A 138 8.15 -1.73 5.51
CA MET A 138 7.41 -2.20 4.34
C MET A 138 7.63 -3.69 4.09
N GLN A 139 8.86 -4.21 4.21
CA GLN A 139 9.14 -5.64 4.06
C GLN A 139 8.41 -6.49 5.11
N ASN A 140 8.40 -6.04 6.38
CA ASN A 140 7.64 -6.71 7.43
C ASN A 140 6.13 -6.67 7.13
N SER A 141 5.60 -5.53 6.68
CA SER A 141 4.20 -5.39 6.24
C SER A 141 3.87 -6.34 5.09
N PHE A 142 4.75 -6.45 4.08
CA PHE A 142 4.58 -7.36 2.95
C PHE A 142 4.56 -8.84 3.37
N ALA A 143 5.38 -9.22 4.34
CA ALA A 143 5.37 -10.57 4.90
C ALA A 143 4.03 -10.87 5.59
N GLN A 144 3.46 -9.90 6.32
CA GLN A 144 2.14 -10.07 6.95
C GLN A 144 1.02 -10.13 5.91
N VAL A 145 1.04 -9.27 4.88
CA VAL A 145 0.05 -9.30 3.79
C VAL A 145 -0.04 -10.68 3.13
N LYS A 146 1.12 -11.30 2.83
CA LYS A 146 1.14 -12.66 2.25
C LYS A 146 0.46 -13.68 3.17
N LYS A 147 0.76 -13.65 4.49
CA LYS A 147 0.15 -14.53 5.50
C LYS A 147 -1.35 -14.29 5.63
N ILE A 148 -1.78 -13.03 5.69
CA ILE A 148 -3.20 -12.67 5.80
C ILE A 148 -3.96 -13.15 4.58
N ARG A 149 -3.49 -12.88 3.37
CA ARG A 149 -4.13 -13.30 2.13
C ARG A 149 -4.27 -14.81 2.01
N PHE A 150 -3.27 -15.55 2.50
CA PHE A 150 -3.32 -17.03 2.54
C PHE A 150 -4.33 -17.52 3.58
N ASN A 151 -4.25 -17.03 4.83
CA ASN A 151 -5.06 -17.54 5.94
C ASN A 151 -6.53 -17.12 5.88
N SER A 152 -6.85 -16.00 5.23
CA SER A 152 -8.22 -15.49 5.12
C SER A 152 -8.99 -15.98 3.89
N GLY A 153 -8.32 -16.66 2.96
CA GLY A 153 -8.93 -17.02 1.68
C GLY A 153 -9.09 -15.85 0.70
N LEU A 154 -8.47 -14.68 0.99
CA LEU A 154 -8.49 -13.52 0.09
C LEU A 154 -7.88 -13.82 -1.28
N ASN A 155 -6.96 -14.78 -1.37
CA ASN A 155 -6.41 -15.20 -2.66
C ASN A 155 -7.45 -15.84 -3.60
N GLU A 156 -8.54 -16.36 -3.05
CA GLU A 156 -9.64 -16.91 -3.83
C GLU A 156 -10.55 -15.81 -4.42
N GLN A 157 -10.31 -14.55 -4.09
CA GLN A 157 -11.15 -13.42 -4.55
C GLN A 157 -10.88 -13.01 -5.99
N GLY A 158 -9.69 -13.26 -6.54
CA GLY A 158 -9.49 -13.20 -7.99
C GLY A 158 -10.48 -14.05 -8.76
N TYR A 159 -10.90 -15.18 -8.16
CA TYR A 159 -11.99 -16.01 -8.68
C TYR A 159 -13.36 -15.32 -8.67
N SER A 160 -13.60 -14.41 -7.74
CA SER A 160 -14.89 -13.70 -7.65
C SER A 160 -15.05 -12.67 -8.75
N LEU A 161 -13.99 -11.96 -9.12
CA LEU A 161 -14.01 -11.04 -10.25
C LEU A 161 -14.26 -11.81 -11.57
N ILE A 162 -13.55 -12.92 -11.78
CA ILE A 162 -13.80 -13.77 -12.95
C ILE A 162 -15.23 -14.30 -12.96
N LYS A 163 -15.78 -14.68 -11.80
CA LYS A 163 -17.20 -15.06 -11.71
C LYS A 163 -18.14 -13.91 -12.05
N ALA A 164 -17.80 -12.68 -11.69
CA ALA A 164 -18.59 -11.50 -12.07
C ALA A 164 -18.53 -11.25 -13.58
N ILE A 165 -17.33 -11.38 -14.17
CA ILE A 165 -17.13 -11.32 -15.63
C ILE A 165 -17.92 -12.43 -16.33
N GLU A 166 -17.80 -13.68 -15.87
CA GLU A 166 -18.60 -14.79 -16.39
C GLU A 166 -20.10 -14.52 -16.26
N HIS A 167 -20.53 -13.99 -15.13
CA HIS A 167 -21.94 -13.67 -14.90
C HIS A 167 -22.42 -12.56 -15.85
N ALA A 168 -21.61 -11.53 -16.10
CA ALA A 168 -21.90 -10.49 -17.08
C ALA A 168 -22.07 -11.13 -18.48
N MET A 169 -21.13 -11.98 -18.91
CA MET A 169 -21.20 -12.66 -20.19
C MET A 169 -22.36 -13.65 -20.27
N ARG A 170 -22.73 -14.31 -19.16
CA ARG A 170 -23.90 -15.25 -19.11
C ARG A 170 -25.24 -14.54 -19.20
N GLN A 171 -25.32 -13.23 -19.04
CA GLN A 171 -26.54 -12.47 -19.35
C GLN A 171 -26.83 -12.44 -20.86
N VAL A 172 -25.81 -12.69 -21.69
CA VAL A 172 -25.89 -12.66 -23.15
C VAL A 172 -25.79 -14.07 -23.73
N PHE A 173 -24.84 -14.88 -23.24
CA PHE A 173 -24.61 -16.24 -23.74
C PHE A 173 -24.86 -17.27 -22.65
N SER A 174 -25.71 -18.26 -22.91
CA SER A 174 -25.97 -19.37 -22.00
C SER A 174 -24.81 -20.39 -21.96
N ASP A 175 -24.12 -20.58 -23.09
CA ASP A 175 -23.00 -21.50 -23.24
C ASP A 175 -21.84 -20.83 -23.99
N PHE A 176 -20.64 -20.91 -23.45
CA PHE A 176 -19.42 -20.35 -24.06
C PHE A 176 -18.70 -21.32 -24.99
N SER A 177 -19.04 -22.61 -24.95
CA SER A 177 -18.33 -23.64 -25.73
C SER A 177 -18.44 -23.43 -27.25
N CYS A 178 -19.44 -22.68 -27.73
CA CYS A 178 -19.60 -22.28 -29.10
C CYS A 178 -19.06 -20.88 -29.41
N CYS A 179 -18.68 -20.11 -28.39
CA CYS A 179 -18.28 -18.70 -28.49
C CYS A 179 -16.76 -18.56 -28.70
N ARG A 180 -16.39 -17.48 -29.39
CA ARG A 180 -15.01 -17.07 -29.64
C ARG A 180 -14.67 -15.91 -28.70
N LEU A 181 -13.61 -16.07 -27.88
CA LEU A 181 -13.16 -15.06 -26.91
C LEU A 181 -11.96 -14.28 -27.45
N LEU A 182 -12.04 -12.97 -27.37
CA LEU A 182 -10.94 -12.05 -27.59
C LEU A 182 -10.54 -11.42 -26.26
N ILE A 183 -9.27 -11.56 -25.86
CA ILE A 183 -8.68 -10.85 -24.73
C ILE A 183 -7.72 -9.79 -25.25
N ILE A 184 -7.94 -8.52 -24.89
CA ILE A 184 -7.11 -7.40 -25.27
C ILE A 184 -6.35 -6.94 -24.04
N GLY A 185 -5.03 -7.19 -24.06
CA GLY A 185 -4.13 -6.96 -22.93
C GLY A 185 -3.62 -8.26 -22.30
N ALA A 186 -2.30 -8.48 -22.34
CA ALA A 186 -1.59 -9.61 -21.74
C ALA A 186 -0.91 -9.22 -20.41
N GLY A 187 -1.49 -8.27 -19.67
CA GLY A 187 -1.11 -7.91 -18.32
C GLY A 187 -1.69 -8.88 -17.28
N SER A 188 -1.50 -8.58 -15.98
CA SER A 188 -1.95 -9.44 -14.88
C SER A 188 -3.46 -9.78 -14.94
N MET A 189 -4.30 -8.81 -15.29
CA MET A 189 -5.75 -8.99 -15.38
C MET A 189 -6.12 -9.86 -16.61
N GLY A 190 -5.56 -9.56 -17.79
CA GLY A 190 -5.80 -10.35 -19.00
C GLY A 190 -5.33 -11.79 -18.83
N THR A 191 -4.15 -12.02 -18.24
CA THR A 191 -3.63 -13.37 -17.96
C THR A 191 -4.52 -14.11 -16.97
N MET A 192 -5.02 -13.44 -15.92
CA MET A 192 -5.95 -14.04 -14.95
C MET A 192 -7.28 -14.44 -15.62
N CYS A 193 -7.82 -13.60 -16.52
CA CYS A 193 -9.00 -13.94 -17.32
C CYS A 193 -8.72 -15.17 -18.18
N LEU A 194 -7.57 -15.20 -18.84
CA LEU A 194 -7.17 -16.31 -19.69
C LEU A 194 -7.07 -17.62 -18.93
N GLU A 195 -6.35 -17.66 -17.80
CA GLU A 195 -6.20 -18.85 -16.95
C GLU A 195 -7.53 -19.51 -16.55
N ARG A 196 -8.60 -18.74 -16.49
CA ARG A 196 -9.90 -19.21 -15.99
C ARG A 196 -10.95 -19.43 -17.06
N LEU A 197 -10.75 -18.82 -18.22
CA LEU A 197 -11.75 -18.81 -19.27
C LEU A 197 -11.33 -19.59 -20.53
N VAL A 198 -10.03 -19.85 -20.72
CA VAL A 198 -9.53 -20.46 -21.97
C VAL A 198 -10.21 -21.78 -22.28
N ASP A 199 -10.39 -22.65 -21.30
CA ASP A 199 -11.01 -23.99 -21.49
C ASP A 199 -12.53 -23.93 -21.67
N LYS A 200 -13.15 -22.76 -21.47
CA LYS A 200 -14.62 -22.60 -21.54
C LYS A 200 -15.11 -22.16 -22.93
N PHE A 201 -14.20 -21.61 -23.73
CA PHE A 201 -14.52 -21.04 -25.03
C PHE A 201 -14.03 -21.94 -26.17
N ARG A 202 -14.70 -21.86 -27.28
CA ARG A 202 -14.34 -22.64 -28.51
C ARG A 202 -12.94 -22.30 -29.01
N CYS A 203 -12.61 -21.00 -29.05
CA CYS A 203 -11.34 -20.49 -29.51
C CYS A 203 -11.05 -19.20 -28.73
N VAL A 204 -9.78 -18.96 -28.44
CA VAL A 204 -9.33 -17.75 -27.71
C VAL A 204 -8.24 -17.06 -28.52
N ARG A 205 -8.39 -15.74 -28.70
CA ARG A 205 -7.37 -14.84 -29.24
C ARG A 205 -6.92 -13.88 -28.17
N VAL A 206 -5.61 -13.57 -28.18
CA VAL A 206 -5.05 -12.59 -27.27
C VAL A 206 -4.31 -11.52 -28.08
N ILE A 207 -4.68 -10.26 -27.86
CA ILE A 207 -4.01 -9.08 -28.44
C ILE A 207 -3.25 -8.34 -27.36
N ASN A 208 -2.03 -7.92 -27.67
CA ASN A 208 -1.28 -7.00 -26.83
C ASN A 208 -0.33 -6.14 -27.68
N ARG A 209 -0.05 -4.92 -27.20
CA ARG A 209 0.88 -4.00 -27.89
C ARG A 209 2.31 -4.55 -27.95
N SER A 210 2.76 -5.22 -26.91
CA SER A 210 4.12 -5.74 -26.78
C SER A 210 4.14 -7.25 -27.03
N LEU A 211 5.10 -7.72 -27.84
CA LEU A 211 5.27 -9.14 -28.19
C LEU A 211 5.71 -10.01 -27.01
N GLY A 212 6.55 -9.48 -26.10
CA GLY A 212 7.08 -10.26 -24.97
C GLY A 212 5.99 -10.94 -24.12
N PRO A 213 4.98 -10.20 -23.59
CA PRO A 213 3.85 -10.79 -22.87
C PRO A 213 3.04 -11.81 -23.72
N LEU A 214 2.86 -11.55 -25.00
CA LEU A 214 2.17 -12.49 -25.91
C LEU A 214 2.89 -13.82 -26.03
N MET A 215 4.22 -13.80 -26.16
CA MET A 215 5.03 -15.02 -26.23
C MET A 215 4.98 -15.83 -24.94
N THR A 216 4.92 -15.16 -23.79
CA THR A 216 4.73 -15.80 -22.49
C THR A 216 3.37 -16.49 -22.41
N VAL A 217 2.30 -15.80 -22.83
CA VAL A 217 0.95 -16.35 -22.89
C VAL A 217 0.87 -17.56 -23.83
N LYS A 218 1.44 -17.45 -25.03
CA LYS A 218 1.45 -18.55 -26.01
C LYS A 218 2.20 -19.79 -25.52
N SER A 219 3.24 -19.61 -24.69
CA SER A 219 4.00 -20.74 -24.13
C SER A 219 3.23 -21.50 -23.03
N GLN A 220 2.20 -20.88 -22.45
CA GLN A 220 1.43 -21.43 -21.33
C GLN A 220 0.03 -21.92 -21.73
N PHE A 221 -0.55 -21.34 -22.77
CA PHE A 221 -1.92 -21.59 -23.18
C PHE A 221 -2.02 -21.86 -24.68
N ASP A 222 -2.95 -22.72 -25.06
CA ASP A 222 -3.30 -22.97 -26.47
C ASP A 222 -4.24 -21.86 -26.99
N VAL A 223 -3.60 -20.77 -27.45
CA VAL A 223 -4.31 -19.56 -27.91
C VAL A 223 -3.66 -19.00 -29.18
N GLU A 224 -4.46 -18.30 -29.96
CA GLU A 224 -3.96 -17.48 -31.07
C GLU A 224 -3.52 -16.12 -30.54
N ILE A 225 -2.29 -15.71 -30.87
CA ILE A 225 -1.78 -14.39 -30.54
C ILE A 225 -1.82 -13.47 -31.75
N MET A 226 -2.29 -12.24 -31.55
CA MET A 226 -2.47 -11.26 -32.62
C MET A 226 -1.79 -9.94 -32.21
N GLN A 227 -1.42 -9.14 -33.20
CA GLN A 227 -0.88 -7.80 -32.98
C GLN A 227 -1.97 -6.74 -33.00
N MET A 228 -1.67 -5.51 -32.56
CA MET A 228 -2.67 -4.42 -32.49
C MET A 228 -3.22 -4.01 -33.87
N GLU A 229 -2.45 -4.24 -34.93
CA GLU A 229 -2.84 -3.98 -36.30
C GLU A 229 -4.02 -4.88 -36.77
N GLU A 230 -4.19 -6.02 -36.08
CA GLU A 230 -5.24 -7.00 -36.37
C GLU A 230 -6.47 -6.84 -35.46
N LEU A 231 -6.53 -5.71 -34.70
CA LEU A 231 -7.58 -5.45 -33.71
C LEU A 231 -8.97 -5.47 -34.34
N GLU A 232 -9.19 -4.71 -35.40
CA GLU A 232 -10.50 -4.58 -36.04
C GLU A 232 -11.03 -5.94 -36.57
N GLN A 233 -10.17 -6.69 -37.23
CA GLN A 233 -10.52 -8.05 -37.69
C GLN A 233 -10.85 -8.96 -36.50
N SER A 234 -10.12 -8.85 -35.40
CA SER A 234 -10.35 -9.67 -34.19
C SER A 234 -11.61 -9.26 -33.45
N LEU A 235 -11.98 -7.97 -33.45
CA LEU A 235 -13.25 -7.50 -32.90
C LEU A 235 -14.46 -8.05 -33.67
N HIS A 236 -14.40 -8.09 -35.02
CA HIS A 236 -15.44 -8.70 -35.83
C HIS A 236 -15.52 -10.22 -35.63
N TRP A 237 -14.37 -10.89 -35.47
CA TRP A 237 -14.31 -12.33 -35.27
C TRP A 237 -14.90 -12.78 -33.92
N ALA A 238 -14.72 -11.98 -32.83
CA ALA A 238 -15.09 -12.37 -31.48
C ALA A 238 -16.59 -12.25 -31.20
N ASP A 239 -17.11 -13.18 -30.41
CA ASP A 239 -18.44 -13.10 -29.80
C ASP A 239 -18.39 -12.51 -28.41
N ALA A 240 -17.31 -12.79 -27.64
CA ALA A 240 -17.03 -12.22 -26.35
C ALA A 240 -15.67 -11.50 -26.37
N ILE A 241 -15.61 -10.30 -25.80
CA ILE A 241 -14.41 -9.44 -25.77
C ILE A 241 -14.15 -9.00 -24.33
N ILE A 242 -12.92 -9.20 -23.86
CA ILE A 242 -12.46 -8.67 -22.58
C ILE A 242 -11.32 -7.69 -22.86
N CYS A 243 -11.51 -6.43 -22.47
CA CYS A 243 -10.49 -5.39 -22.55
C CYS A 243 -9.87 -5.18 -21.18
N ALA A 244 -8.54 -5.41 -21.08
CA ALA A 244 -7.78 -5.33 -19.83
C ALA A 244 -6.41 -4.67 -20.08
N THR A 245 -6.43 -3.43 -20.61
CA THR A 245 -5.20 -2.68 -20.92
C THR A 245 -5.05 -1.43 -20.08
N ALA A 246 -3.85 -0.85 -20.06
CA ALA A 246 -3.53 0.39 -19.36
C ALA A 246 -3.47 1.60 -20.34
N SER A 247 -4.27 1.60 -21.41
CA SER A 247 -4.31 2.72 -22.34
C SER A 247 -4.96 3.94 -21.70
N ALA A 248 -4.36 5.12 -21.92
CA ALA A 248 -4.88 6.38 -21.39
C ALA A 248 -6.14 6.90 -22.12
N LYS A 249 -6.45 6.33 -23.28
CA LYS A 249 -7.59 6.75 -24.13
C LYS A 249 -8.31 5.53 -24.67
N PRO A 250 -9.64 5.65 -24.91
CA PRO A 250 -10.39 4.64 -25.64
C PRO A 250 -9.79 4.42 -27.04
N PHE A 251 -9.66 3.16 -27.42
CA PHE A 251 -9.19 2.77 -28.75
C PHE A 251 -10.14 1.77 -29.45
N ILE A 252 -11.10 1.20 -28.70
CA ILE A 252 -12.23 0.46 -29.29
C ILE A 252 -13.37 1.46 -29.46
N LEU A 253 -13.56 1.95 -30.68
CA LEU A 253 -14.49 3.01 -31.00
C LEU A 253 -15.75 2.46 -31.62
N HIS A 254 -16.85 3.21 -31.55
CA HIS A 254 -18.15 2.85 -32.14
C HIS A 254 -18.04 2.39 -33.63
N GLN A 255 -17.23 3.09 -34.42
CA GLN A 255 -17.02 2.78 -35.83
C GLN A 255 -16.45 1.38 -36.10
N HIS A 256 -15.66 0.83 -35.16
CA HIS A 256 -15.08 -0.51 -35.31
C HIS A 256 -16.10 -1.65 -35.21
N LEU A 257 -17.31 -1.36 -34.71
CA LEU A 257 -18.36 -2.36 -34.48
C LEU A 257 -19.69 -1.97 -35.13
N ALA A 258 -19.78 -0.79 -35.76
CA ALA A 258 -21.00 -0.30 -36.37
C ALA A 258 -21.59 -1.26 -37.46
N GLU A 259 -20.71 -1.95 -38.20
CA GLU A 259 -21.09 -2.92 -39.23
C GLU A 259 -20.97 -4.38 -38.73
N SER A 260 -20.82 -4.58 -37.43
CA SER A 260 -20.65 -5.90 -36.84
C SER A 260 -21.99 -6.65 -36.85
N SER A 261 -22.01 -7.87 -37.36
CA SER A 261 -23.18 -8.73 -37.31
C SER A 261 -23.08 -9.75 -36.19
N GLY A 262 -24.21 -10.00 -35.53
CA GLY A 262 -24.35 -11.01 -34.49
C GLY A 262 -24.11 -10.49 -33.07
N LEU A 263 -24.59 -11.29 -32.14
CA LEU A 263 -24.58 -10.99 -30.71
C LEU A 263 -23.16 -10.89 -30.18
N LYS A 264 -22.83 -9.79 -29.47
CA LYS A 264 -21.51 -9.56 -28.86
C LYS A 264 -21.63 -9.10 -27.41
N VAL A 265 -20.72 -9.57 -26.58
CA VAL A 265 -20.53 -9.06 -25.24
C VAL A 265 -19.13 -8.49 -25.08
N ILE A 266 -19.04 -7.27 -24.53
CA ILE A 266 -17.78 -6.59 -24.29
C ILE A 266 -17.70 -6.30 -22.79
N VAL A 267 -16.59 -6.70 -22.18
CA VAL A 267 -16.30 -6.42 -20.78
C VAL A 267 -15.05 -5.53 -20.72
N ASP A 268 -15.21 -4.26 -20.38
CA ASP A 268 -14.09 -3.32 -20.22
C ASP A 268 -13.66 -3.23 -18.77
N LEU A 269 -12.53 -3.87 -18.48
CA LEU A 269 -11.90 -3.88 -17.16
C LEU A 269 -10.86 -2.76 -17.00
N SER A 270 -10.74 -1.89 -18.00
CA SER A 270 -9.71 -0.87 -18.05
C SER A 270 -10.12 0.41 -17.31
N VAL A 271 -9.16 1.01 -16.61
CA VAL A 271 -9.31 2.33 -16.00
C VAL A 271 -8.06 3.13 -16.36
N PRO A 272 -8.22 4.21 -17.16
CA PRO A 272 -9.43 4.73 -17.82
C PRO A 272 -10.05 3.74 -18.80
N ARG A 273 -11.33 3.98 -19.17
CA ARG A 273 -12.05 3.15 -20.14
C ARG A 273 -11.31 3.08 -21.47
N ASN A 274 -11.24 1.88 -22.03
CA ASN A 274 -10.63 1.67 -23.35
C ASN A 274 -11.66 1.39 -24.45
N VAL A 275 -12.93 1.23 -24.08
CA VAL A 275 -14.07 1.06 -24.96
C VAL A 275 -14.92 2.33 -24.95
N ASP A 276 -15.29 2.81 -26.12
CA ASP A 276 -16.18 3.96 -26.27
C ASP A 276 -17.58 3.62 -25.74
N PRO A 277 -18.13 4.37 -24.78
CA PRO A 277 -19.48 4.15 -24.25
C PRO A 277 -20.59 4.14 -25.33
N LEU A 278 -20.40 4.83 -26.45
CA LEU A 278 -21.36 4.86 -27.55
C LEU A 278 -21.60 3.50 -28.21
N ILE A 279 -20.71 2.53 -27.97
CA ILE A 279 -20.85 1.12 -28.42
C ILE A 279 -22.09 0.48 -27.83
N SER A 280 -22.53 0.90 -26.63
CA SER A 280 -23.77 0.40 -26.01
C SER A 280 -25.04 0.75 -26.80
N ASN A 281 -24.97 1.68 -27.79
CA ASN A 281 -26.09 2.04 -28.65
C ASN A 281 -26.19 1.18 -29.92
N ILE A 282 -25.24 0.24 -30.13
CA ILE A 282 -25.27 -0.69 -31.26
C ILE A 282 -26.17 -1.85 -30.87
N ASP A 283 -27.13 -2.17 -31.73
CA ASP A 283 -27.98 -3.35 -31.57
C ASP A 283 -27.12 -4.62 -31.48
N ASP A 284 -27.55 -5.58 -30.64
CA ASP A 284 -26.84 -6.84 -30.39
C ASP A 284 -25.45 -6.74 -29.77
N VAL A 285 -25.03 -5.54 -29.28
CA VAL A 285 -23.77 -5.34 -28.54
C VAL A 285 -24.04 -4.97 -27.09
N PHE A 286 -23.56 -5.77 -26.16
CA PHE A 286 -23.72 -5.57 -24.71
C PHE A 286 -22.39 -5.17 -24.11
N LEU A 287 -22.31 -3.93 -23.57
CA LEU A 287 -21.13 -3.40 -22.94
C LEU A 287 -21.28 -3.43 -21.41
N PHE A 288 -20.35 -4.11 -20.73
CA PHE A 288 -20.18 -4.08 -19.28
C PHE A 288 -18.85 -3.40 -18.97
N ASP A 289 -18.91 -2.21 -18.39
CA ASP A 289 -17.71 -1.53 -17.88
C ASP A 289 -17.34 -2.04 -16.48
N MET A 290 -16.25 -1.53 -15.93
CA MET A 290 -15.78 -1.92 -14.61
C MET A 290 -16.84 -1.68 -13.52
N ASP A 291 -17.65 -0.62 -13.63
CA ASP A 291 -18.68 -0.31 -12.64
C ASP A 291 -19.80 -1.34 -12.67
N ALA A 292 -20.22 -1.77 -13.86
CA ALA A 292 -21.20 -2.83 -14.05
C ALA A 292 -20.69 -4.17 -13.51
N VAL A 293 -19.42 -4.51 -13.77
CA VAL A 293 -18.78 -5.72 -13.25
C VAL A 293 -18.66 -5.66 -11.72
N CYS A 294 -18.29 -4.49 -11.15
CA CYS A 294 -18.24 -4.28 -9.70
C CYS A 294 -19.63 -4.44 -9.05
N GLY A 295 -20.70 -3.93 -9.65
CA GLY A 295 -22.05 -4.12 -9.15
C GLY A 295 -22.50 -5.58 -9.13
N ILE A 296 -22.10 -6.39 -10.13
CA ILE A 296 -22.32 -7.84 -10.13
C ILE A 296 -21.48 -8.50 -9.03
N PHE A 297 -20.22 -8.11 -8.92
CA PHE A 297 -19.29 -8.62 -7.92
C PHE A 297 -19.78 -8.36 -6.49
N GLU A 298 -20.30 -7.16 -6.19
CA GLU A 298 -20.85 -6.82 -4.88
C GLU A 298 -22.03 -7.74 -4.51
N LYS A 299 -22.92 -8.05 -5.43
CA LYS A 299 -24.02 -9.01 -5.22
C LYS A 299 -23.50 -10.41 -4.88
N ILE A 300 -22.41 -10.84 -5.52
CA ILE A 300 -21.73 -12.10 -5.21
C ILE A 300 -21.04 -12.04 -3.85
N GLN A 301 -20.51 -10.87 -3.45
CA GLN A 301 -19.79 -10.65 -2.19
C GLN A 301 -20.67 -10.62 -0.94
N VAL A 302 -21.96 -10.34 -1.06
CA VAL A 302 -22.87 -10.39 0.11
C VAL A 302 -22.82 -11.74 0.83
N GLN A 303 -22.46 -12.82 0.13
CA GLN A 303 -22.23 -14.15 0.70
C GLN A 303 -20.88 -14.32 1.42
N ARG A 304 -19.98 -13.31 1.38
CA ARG A 304 -18.58 -13.42 1.89
C ARG A 304 -18.23 -12.44 3.01
N LYS A 305 -19.19 -11.81 3.66
CA LYS A 305 -18.94 -10.89 4.79
C LYS A 305 -18.01 -11.49 5.85
N GLU A 306 -18.10 -12.78 6.11
CA GLU A 306 -17.28 -13.48 7.11
C GLU A 306 -15.78 -13.45 6.76
N VAL A 307 -15.43 -13.66 5.49
CA VAL A 307 -14.02 -13.61 5.02
C VAL A 307 -13.42 -12.22 5.20
N LEU A 308 -14.20 -11.16 4.89
CA LEU A 308 -13.75 -9.77 5.04
C LEU A 308 -13.57 -9.38 6.51
N VAL A 309 -14.49 -9.80 7.38
CA VAL A 309 -14.39 -9.56 8.83
C VAL A 309 -13.15 -10.27 9.39
N HIS A 310 -12.94 -11.53 9.03
CA HIS A 310 -11.77 -12.30 9.47
C HIS A 310 -10.47 -11.68 8.95
N ALA A 311 -10.40 -11.31 7.67
CA ALA A 311 -9.23 -10.64 7.11
C ALA A 311 -8.92 -9.31 7.82
N SER A 312 -9.95 -8.49 8.10
CA SER A 312 -9.80 -7.21 8.81
C SER A 312 -9.28 -7.40 10.25
N GLN A 313 -9.70 -8.46 10.94
CA GLN A 313 -9.15 -8.82 12.26
C GLN A 313 -7.67 -9.20 12.18
N LEU A 314 -7.29 -10.01 11.19
CA LEU A 314 -5.89 -10.38 10.96
C LEU A 314 -5.03 -9.16 10.61
N VAL A 315 -5.56 -8.20 9.85
CA VAL A 315 -4.88 -6.93 9.54
C VAL A 315 -4.58 -6.14 10.80
N ARG A 316 -5.57 -5.96 11.69
CA ARG A 316 -5.37 -5.24 12.96
C ARG A 316 -4.28 -5.88 13.82
N GLN A 317 -4.31 -7.20 13.96
CA GLN A 317 -3.27 -7.92 14.72
C GLN A 317 -1.89 -7.81 14.09
N ALA A 318 -1.81 -7.86 12.75
CA ALA A 318 -0.56 -7.69 12.03
C ALA A 318 0.00 -6.27 12.18
N ALA A 319 -0.86 -5.25 12.12
CA ALA A 319 -0.45 -3.85 12.29
C ALA A 319 0.18 -3.61 13.67
N ILE A 320 -0.41 -4.15 14.73
CA ILE A 320 0.16 -4.07 16.09
C ILE A 320 1.56 -4.69 16.12
N ARG A 321 1.72 -5.92 15.59
CA ARG A 321 3.03 -6.62 15.57
C ARG A 321 4.07 -5.86 14.78
N VAL A 322 3.73 -5.37 13.58
CA VAL A 322 4.65 -4.61 12.73
C VAL A 322 5.05 -3.29 13.39
N TYR A 323 4.11 -2.59 14.02
CA TYR A 323 4.40 -1.35 14.74
C TYR A 323 5.34 -1.58 15.94
N GLN A 324 5.09 -2.61 16.73
CA GLN A 324 5.97 -2.97 17.86
C GLN A 324 7.38 -3.30 17.38
N GLN A 325 7.52 -4.10 16.31
CA GLN A 325 8.82 -4.42 15.71
C GLN A 325 9.54 -3.16 15.21
N TRP A 326 8.80 -2.24 14.57
CA TRP A 326 9.37 -0.97 14.12
C TRP A 326 9.83 -0.10 15.29
N LEU A 327 9.06 0.00 16.38
CA LEU A 327 9.47 0.73 17.59
C LEU A 327 10.76 0.17 18.18
N VAL A 328 10.90 -1.15 18.24
CA VAL A 328 12.15 -1.78 18.71
C VAL A 328 13.31 -1.47 17.78
N ALA A 329 13.11 -1.60 16.47
CA ALA A 329 14.16 -1.35 15.47
C ALA A 329 14.59 0.13 15.44
N SER A 330 13.65 1.08 15.51
CA SER A 330 13.94 2.51 15.52
C SER A 330 14.68 2.96 16.78
N ARG A 331 14.42 2.28 17.91
CA ARG A 331 15.09 2.54 19.19
C ARG A 331 16.41 1.78 19.37
N SER A 332 16.72 0.82 18.52
CA SER A 332 17.96 0.02 18.60
C SER A 332 19.23 0.89 18.52
N LYS A 333 19.18 1.99 17.77
CA LYS A 333 20.28 2.97 17.72
C LYS A 333 20.55 3.60 19.08
N ILE A 334 19.50 3.95 19.83
CA ILE A 334 19.63 4.52 21.19
C ILE A 334 20.35 3.52 22.10
N ILE A 335 19.97 2.25 22.04
CA ILE A 335 20.63 1.18 22.81
C ILE A 335 22.08 1.01 22.40
N THR A 336 22.36 1.07 21.09
CA THR A 336 23.73 0.94 20.57
C THR A 336 24.59 2.14 20.99
N ASP A 337 24.06 3.36 20.88
CA ASP A 337 24.75 4.58 21.27
C ASP A 337 25.03 4.57 22.78
N PHE A 338 24.05 4.19 23.61
CA PHE A 338 24.23 3.99 25.04
C PHE A 338 25.35 2.99 25.35
N ARG A 339 25.35 1.81 24.71
CA ARG A 339 26.42 0.81 24.90
C ARG A 339 27.79 1.36 24.50
N ASN A 340 27.88 2.10 23.40
CA ASN A 340 29.14 2.73 22.97
C ASN A 340 29.64 3.75 23.96
N GLN A 341 28.76 4.58 24.54
CA GLN A 341 29.12 5.51 25.60
C GLN A 341 29.67 4.78 26.83
N MET A 342 29.02 3.66 27.24
CA MET A 342 29.51 2.84 28.36
C MET A 342 30.91 2.28 28.10
N VAL A 343 31.20 1.86 26.87
CA VAL A 343 32.53 1.39 26.48
C VAL A 343 33.57 2.52 26.53
N ILE A 344 33.20 3.73 26.14
CA ILE A 344 34.10 4.92 26.23
C ILE A 344 34.39 5.27 27.70
N LEU A 345 33.37 5.34 28.55
CA LEU A 345 33.52 5.59 29.99
C LEU A 345 34.44 4.57 30.65
N LYS A 346 34.25 3.28 30.39
CA LYS A 346 35.12 2.21 30.85
C LYS A 346 36.60 2.44 30.45
N LYS A 347 36.86 2.83 29.20
CA LYS A 347 38.22 3.08 28.70
C LYS A 347 38.85 4.30 29.38
N GLN A 348 38.07 5.35 29.59
CA GLN A 348 38.53 6.55 30.28
C GLN A 348 38.89 6.28 31.75
N SER A 349 38.04 5.57 32.50
CA SER A 349 38.33 5.20 33.89
C SER A 349 39.57 4.30 33.99
N LEU A 350 39.70 3.31 33.08
CA LEU A 350 40.89 2.48 33.04
C LEU A 350 42.18 3.28 32.77
N ALA A 351 42.14 4.21 31.83
CA ALA A 351 43.27 5.07 31.52
C ALA A 351 43.67 5.94 32.75
N HIS A 352 42.68 6.46 33.46
CA HIS A 352 42.89 7.25 34.66
C HIS A 352 43.50 6.42 35.80
N ILE A 353 43.00 5.19 36.05
CA ILE A 353 43.60 4.27 37.03
C ILE A 353 45.06 3.99 36.69
N LEU A 354 45.37 3.64 35.44
CA LEU A 354 46.75 3.36 35.01
C LEU A 354 47.67 4.58 35.15
N GLN A 355 47.17 5.77 34.91
CA GLN A 355 47.93 7.01 35.07
C GLN A 355 48.21 7.32 36.57
N SER A 356 47.20 7.20 37.41
CA SER A 356 47.33 7.43 38.86
C SER A 356 48.33 6.47 39.54
N VAL A 357 48.25 5.18 39.17
CA VAL A 357 49.20 4.17 39.63
C VAL A 357 50.63 4.46 39.19
N ARG A 358 50.82 4.93 37.93
CA ARG A 358 52.13 5.34 37.39
C ARG A 358 52.70 6.55 38.15
N LEU A 359 51.85 7.41 38.71
CA LEU A 359 52.23 8.55 39.55
C LEU A 359 52.53 8.19 41.02
N GLY A 360 52.47 6.89 41.35
CA GLY A 360 52.81 6.38 42.66
C GLY A 360 51.66 6.37 43.69
N GLN A 361 50.42 6.54 43.23
CA GLN A 361 49.25 6.42 44.11
C GLN A 361 48.97 4.97 44.46
N ASP A 362 48.36 4.71 45.61
CA ASP A 362 47.98 3.36 46.02
C ASP A 362 46.90 2.80 45.12
N LEU A 363 47.11 1.61 44.60
CA LEU A 363 46.20 0.97 43.64
C LEU A 363 44.80 0.73 44.24
N SER A 364 44.70 0.36 45.51
CA SER A 364 43.44 0.04 46.17
C SER A 364 42.57 1.29 46.31
N GLU A 365 43.17 2.39 46.77
CA GLU A 365 42.47 3.68 46.92
C GLU A 365 42.00 4.24 45.54
N VAL A 366 42.86 4.17 44.53
CA VAL A 366 42.51 4.63 43.18
C VAL A 366 41.40 3.79 42.58
N LEU A 367 41.41 2.47 42.77
CA LEU A 367 40.36 1.56 42.28
C LEU A 367 39.03 1.87 42.96
N ASP A 368 38.97 2.03 44.27
CA ASP A 368 37.71 2.28 44.98
C ASP A 368 37.07 3.59 44.52
N VAL A 369 37.84 4.67 44.43
CA VAL A 369 37.35 5.98 44.00
C VAL A 369 36.87 5.95 42.53
N GLU A 370 37.67 5.38 41.64
CA GLU A 370 37.31 5.34 40.19
C GLU A 370 36.17 4.38 39.89
N MET A 371 36.06 3.26 40.62
CA MET A 371 34.91 2.34 40.46
C MET A 371 33.61 2.98 40.94
N GLU A 372 33.65 3.70 42.08
CA GLU A 372 32.47 4.43 42.56
C GLU A 372 32.05 5.53 41.55
N ARG A 373 33.03 6.27 41.03
CA ARG A 373 32.80 7.30 40.02
C ARG A 373 32.20 6.68 38.74
N LEU A 374 32.74 5.57 38.26
CA LEU A 374 32.24 4.87 37.06
C LEU A 374 30.81 4.36 37.27
N MET A 375 30.53 3.77 38.46
CA MET A 375 29.18 3.29 38.80
C MET A 375 28.16 4.44 38.84
N ASN A 376 28.52 5.57 39.44
CA ASN A 376 27.66 6.75 39.47
C ASN A 376 27.38 7.30 38.08
N GLN A 377 28.36 7.34 37.18
CA GLN A 377 28.21 7.75 35.81
C GLN A 377 27.34 6.76 35.00
N LEU A 378 27.53 5.44 35.19
CA LEU A 378 26.76 4.40 34.52
C LEU A 378 25.28 4.39 34.94
N LEU A 379 25.00 4.66 36.21
CA LEU A 379 23.64 4.62 36.76
C LEU A 379 22.88 5.95 36.61
N HIS A 380 23.56 7.05 36.31
CA HIS A 380 22.94 8.37 36.26
C HIS A 380 21.81 8.44 35.21
N GLU A 381 22.09 8.12 33.96
CA GLU A 381 21.07 8.18 32.87
C GLU A 381 19.92 7.19 33.07
N PRO A 382 20.17 5.89 33.37
CA PRO A 382 19.09 4.95 33.69
C PRO A 382 18.20 5.39 34.83
N THR A 383 18.79 5.95 35.90
CA THR A 383 18.02 6.43 37.05
C THR A 383 17.16 7.64 36.68
N CYS A 384 17.69 8.58 35.92
CA CYS A 384 16.91 9.71 35.39
C CYS A 384 15.76 9.26 34.49
N PHE A 385 15.98 8.24 33.68
CA PHE A 385 14.95 7.66 32.83
C PHE A 385 13.84 6.99 33.64
N LEU A 386 14.19 6.14 34.61
CA LEU A 386 13.24 5.49 35.50
C LEU A 386 12.40 6.50 36.31
N ARG A 387 13.01 7.59 36.81
CA ARG A 387 12.27 8.66 37.50
C ARG A 387 11.22 9.31 36.59
N LYS A 388 11.56 9.54 35.32
CA LYS A 388 10.58 10.07 34.32
C LYS A 388 9.44 9.11 34.02
N LEU A 389 9.72 7.80 33.97
CA LEU A 389 8.67 6.78 33.78
C LEU A 389 7.68 6.78 34.94
N VAL A 390 8.19 6.82 36.19
CA VAL A 390 7.34 6.89 37.38
C VAL A 390 6.47 8.17 37.39
N GLN A 391 7.02 9.32 36.98
CA GLN A 391 6.24 10.56 36.89
C GLN A 391 5.15 10.51 35.81
N LEU A 392 5.39 9.82 34.68
CA LEU A 392 4.40 9.63 33.62
C LEU A 392 3.25 8.69 34.03
N ASP A 393 3.55 7.66 34.82
CA ASP A 393 2.53 6.78 35.39
C ASP A 393 1.62 7.55 36.38
N ASP A 394 2.17 8.46 37.21
CA ASP A 394 1.40 9.30 38.13
C ASP A 394 0.50 10.31 37.38
N GLU A 395 0.96 10.87 36.24
CA GLU A 395 0.14 11.76 35.39
C GLU A 395 -0.99 11.01 34.67
N CYS A 396 -0.74 9.78 34.18
CA CYS A 396 -1.80 8.93 33.61
C CYS A 396 -2.85 8.55 34.65
N PHE A 397 -2.43 8.18 35.84
CA PHE A 397 -3.36 7.84 36.95
C PHE A 397 -4.22 9.04 37.38
N SER A 398 -3.64 10.24 37.39
CA SER A 398 -4.37 11.46 37.74
C SER A 398 -5.36 11.91 36.64
N GLN A 399 -5.06 11.66 35.36
CA GLN A 399 -5.98 11.93 34.25
C GLN A 399 -7.15 10.94 34.20
N GLU A 400 -6.92 9.65 34.49
CA GLU A 400 -8.01 8.66 34.59
C GLU A 400 -8.94 8.97 35.78
N GLN A 401 -8.43 9.41 36.92
CA GLN A 401 -9.26 9.80 38.06
C GLN A 401 -10.07 11.08 37.80
N SER A 402 -9.53 12.03 37.02
CA SER A 402 -10.26 13.24 36.62
C SER A 402 -11.39 12.94 35.65
N SER A 403 -11.14 12.05 34.67
CA SER A 403 -12.15 11.61 33.69
C SER A 403 -13.29 10.81 34.32
N VAL A 404 -12.99 9.97 35.31
CA VAL A 404 -14.01 9.22 36.10
C VAL A 404 -14.84 10.15 36.95
N LYS A 405 -14.26 11.23 37.49
CA LYS A 405 -14.98 12.20 38.30
C LYS A 405 -15.94 13.05 37.46
N GLU A 406 -15.51 13.51 36.28
CA GLU A 406 -16.40 14.20 35.32
C GLU A 406 -17.60 13.33 34.88
N TYR A 407 -17.38 12.03 34.63
CA TYR A 407 -18.44 11.08 34.27
C TYR A 407 -19.43 10.83 35.43
N CYS A 408 -18.96 10.87 36.68
CA CYS A 408 -19.84 10.73 37.85
C CYS A 408 -20.65 11.99 38.12
N ASP A 409 -20.11 13.18 37.87
CA ASP A 409 -20.76 14.46 38.09
C ASP A 409 -21.83 14.77 36.99
N GLU A 410 -21.62 14.28 35.74
CA GLU A 410 -22.64 14.34 34.68
C GLU A 410 -23.79 13.33 34.83
N ALA A 411 -23.58 12.25 35.57
CA ALA A 411 -24.64 11.24 35.82
C ALA A 411 -25.56 11.56 37.01
N ILE A 412 -25.29 12.63 37.77
CA ILE A 412 -26.05 13.05 38.97
C ILE A 412 -26.85 14.33 38.69
N ASN A 413 -26.69 14.99 37.55
CA ASN A 413 -27.52 16.09 37.07
C ASN A 413 -28.42 15.64 35.90
#